data_6fd729aceacb83e7d7b1ce9869175174
#
_entry.id   6fd729aceacb83e7d7b1ce9869175174
#
_cell.length_a   1.000
_cell.length_b   1.000
_cell.length_c   1.000
_cell.angle_alpha   90.00
_cell.angle_beta   90.00
_cell.angle_gamma   90.00
#
_symmetry.space_group_name_H-M   'P 1'
#
loop_
_entity.id
_entity.type
_entity.pdbx_description
1 polymer ?
#
loop_
_entity_poly.entity_id
_entity_poly.type
_entity_poly.pdbx_seq_one_letter_code
_entity_poly.pdbx_strand_id
1 'polypeptide(L)'
;MITRISSFAVVVRDEKKSARWFREKLGFEVKSRHGHWVTVAPKGTRGPLLHLCKTKPLEKGNTGIAFLTKDLQAEYERLSKKGVKFTVKPRDDGWGLYSMFKDIDGNVFWLLPG
;
A
#
# COMPACT_ATOMS: atom_id res chain seq x y z
N MET A 1 -26.32 10.78 3.98
CA MET A 1 -25.87 9.45 4.45
C MET A 1 -24.51 9.13 3.82
N ILE A 2 -23.57 8.65 4.60
CA ILE A 2 -22.27 8.22 4.08
C ILE A 2 -22.45 6.91 3.32
N THR A 3 -21.89 6.82 2.10
CA THR A 3 -22.11 5.66 1.22
C THR A 3 -20.88 4.75 1.11
N ARG A 4 -19.67 5.28 1.28
CA ARG A 4 -18.44 4.48 1.16
C ARG A 4 -17.25 5.27 1.69
N ILE A 5 -16.12 4.56 1.88
CA ILE A 5 -14.83 5.18 2.15
C ILE A 5 -14.20 5.52 0.80
N SER A 6 -13.80 6.79 0.62
CA SER A 6 -13.23 7.26 -0.64
C SER A 6 -11.74 6.98 -0.76
N SER A 7 -10.98 7.27 0.28
CA SER A 7 -9.53 7.15 0.23
C SER A 7 -8.93 7.05 1.63
N PHE A 8 -7.68 6.58 1.66
CA PHE A 8 -6.86 6.60 2.86
C PHE A 8 -5.59 7.40 2.53
N ALA A 9 -5.19 8.28 3.43
CA ALA A 9 -3.96 9.03 3.26
C ALA A 9 -2.78 8.25 3.84
N VAL A 10 -1.69 8.17 3.07
CA VAL A 10 -0.41 7.68 3.56
C VAL A 10 0.60 8.80 3.41
N VAL A 11 1.43 8.98 4.44
CA VAL A 11 2.40 10.07 4.47
C VAL A 11 3.62 9.67 3.65
N VAL A 12 4.00 10.53 2.71
CA VAL A 12 5.13 10.29 1.80
C VAL A 12 6.04 11.51 1.76
N ARG A 13 7.29 11.29 1.38
CA ARG A 13 8.26 12.38 1.22
C ARG A 13 8.16 13.06 -0.14
N ASP A 14 7.80 12.29 -1.17
CA ASP A 14 7.71 12.76 -2.55
C ASP A 14 6.61 11.97 -3.26
N GLU A 15 5.53 12.65 -3.63
CA GLU A 15 4.36 12.00 -4.22
C GLU A 15 4.69 11.30 -5.55
N LYS A 16 5.54 11.92 -6.38
CA LYS A 16 5.91 11.36 -7.68
C LYS A 16 6.74 10.09 -7.55
N LYS A 17 7.73 10.11 -6.67
CA LYS A 17 8.56 8.93 -6.40
C LYS A 17 7.76 7.82 -5.77
N SER A 18 6.87 8.16 -4.84
CA SER A 18 6.01 7.19 -4.19
C SER A 18 5.03 6.56 -5.18
N ALA A 19 4.39 7.35 -6.04
CA ALA A 19 3.49 6.83 -7.07
C ALA A 19 4.22 5.88 -8.01
N ARG A 20 5.45 6.21 -8.40
CA ARG A 20 6.28 5.32 -9.24
C ARG A 20 6.56 4.01 -8.53
N TRP A 21 6.88 4.05 -7.24
CA TRP A 21 7.13 2.85 -6.46
C TRP A 21 5.90 1.93 -6.43
N PHE A 22 4.72 2.47 -6.13
CA PHE A 22 3.48 1.68 -6.12
C PHE A 22 3.21 1.05 -7.49
N ARG A 23 3.44 1.80 -8.57
CA ARG A 23 3.26 1.29 -9.93
C ARG A 23 4.26 0.19 -10.26
N GLU A 24 5.54 0.42 -10.02
CA GLU A 24 6.61 -0.51 -10.42
C GLU A 24 6.65 -1.76 -9.54
N LYS A 25 6.43 -1.62 -8.24
CA LYS A 25 6.55 -2.73 -7.29
C LYS A 25 5.26 -3.50 -7.11
N LEU A 26 4.13 -2.81 -6.98
CA LEU A 26 2.85 -3.44 -6.67
C LEU A 26 1.93 -3.58 -7.90
N GLY A 27 2.29 -2.97 -9.03
CA GLY A 27 1.45 -2.98 -10.22
C GLY A 27 0.21 -2.12 -10.10
N PHE A 28 0.22 -1.16 -9.17
CA PHE A 28 -0.90 -0.21 -9.03
C PHE A 28 -0.90 0.78 -10.19
N GLU A 29 -2.04 1.41 -10.41
CA GLU A 29 -2.14 2.51 -11.36
C GLU A 29 -2.41 3.82 -10.64
N VAL A 30 -1.93 4.92 -11.23
CA VAL A 30 -2.23 6.26 -10.74
C VAL A 30 -3.65 6.60 -11.19
N LYS A 31 -4.54 6.83 -10.22
CA LYS A 31 -5.95 7.12 -10.49
C LYS A 31 -6.22 8.60 -10.71
N SER A 32 -5.49 9.47 -9.99
CA SER A 32 -5.61 10.91 -10.16
C SER A 32 -4.30 11.59 -9.82
N ARG A 33 -4.06 12.73 -10.49
CA ARG A 33 -2.88 13.55 -10.27
C ARG A 33 -3.23 15.00 -10.55
N HIS A 34 -3.48 15.77 -9.49
CA HIS A 34 -3.81 17.20 -9.56
C HIS A 34 -2.97 17.94 -8.53
N GLY A 35 -1.82 18.51 -8.97
CA GLY A 35 -0.90 19.14 -8.04
C GLY A 35 -0.41 18.17 -6.98
N HIS A 36 -0.73 18.44 -5.72
CA HIS A 36 -0.37 17.58 -4.60
C HIS A 36 -1.39 16.45 -4.33
N TRP A 37 -2.47 16.40 -5.11
CA TRP A 37 -3.46 15.33 -4.98
C TRP A 37 -3.05 14.19 -5.92
N VAL A 38 -2.38 13.17 -5.39
CA VAL A 38 -1.95 11.99 -6.13
C VAL A 38 -2.53 10.77 -5.46
N THR A 39 -3.28 9.96 -6.22
CA THR A 39 -3.88 8.73 -5.71
C THR A 39 -3.46 7.53 -6.53
N VAL A 40 -3.34 6.39 -5.87
CA VAL A 40 -3.02 5.10 -6.51
C VAL A 40 -3.96 4.04 -6.00
N ALA A 41 -4.16 2.98 -6.78
CA ALA A 41 -4.97 1.84 -6.39
C ALA A 41 -4.62 0.64 -7.27
N PRO A 42 -4.98 -0.59 -6.86
CA PRO A 42 -4.83 -1.75 -7.72
C PRO A 42 -5.52 -1.52 -9.06
N LYS A 43 -4.89 -2.02 -10.12
CA LYS A 43 -5.38 -1.84 -11.49
C LYS A 43 -6.79 -2.42 -11.65
N GLY A 44 -7.68 -1.63 -12.25
CA GLY A 44 -9.04 -2.04 -12.56
C GLY A 44 -10.01 -2.05 -11.38
N THR A 45 -9.60 -1.64 -10.19
CA THR A 45 -10.50 -1.60 -9.03
C THR A 45 -11.29 -0.30 -8.96
N ARG A 46 -12.45 -0.38 -8.30
CA ARG A 46 -13.33 0.77 -8.01
C ARG A 46 -13.45 1.04 -6.51
N GLY A 47 -12.59 0.41 -5.71
CA GLY A 47 -12.61 0.57 -4.27
C GLY A 47 -11.93 1.85 -3.80
N PRO A 48 -11.66 1.95 -2.49
CA PRO A 48 -10.94 3.09 -1.93
C PRO A 48 -9.57 3.28 -2.55
N LEU A 49 -9.14 4.54 -2.61
CA LEU A 49 -7.84 4.94 -3.17
C LEU A 49 -6.85 5.23 -2.05
N LEU A 50 -5.57 5.09 -2.33
CA LEU A 50 -4.52 5.61 -1.46
C LEU A 50 -4.15 7.02 -1.92
N HIS A 51 -4.29 7.98 -1.04
CA HIS A 51 -3.84 9.36 -1.26
C HIS A 51 -2.42 9.51 -0.74
N LEU A 52 -1.48 9.73 -1.63
CA LEU A 52 -0.07 9.92 -1.29
C LEU A 52 0.10 11.37 -0.82
N CYS A 53 0.25 11.55 0.49
CA CYS A 53 0.19 12.85 1.13
C CYS A 53 1.55 13.27 1.66
N LYS A 54 2.12 14.34 1.09
CA LYS A 54 3.35 14.92 1.60
C LYS A 54 3.04 15.84 2.76
N THR A 55 3.63 15.59 3.92
CA THR A 55 3.43 16.41 5.12
C THR A 55 4.75 16.86 5.72
N LYS A 56 4.68 17.92 6.55
CA LYS A 56 5.80 18.40 7.37
C LYS A 56 5.30 18.70 8.79
N PRO A 57 5.84 18.06 9.85
CA PRO A 57 6.88 17.02 9.78
C PRO A 57 6.36 15.74 9.16
N LEU A 58 7.28 14.91 8.66
CA LEU A 58 6.94 13.60 8.09
C LEU A 58 6.59 12.64 9.22
N GLU A 59 5.36 12.15 9.19
CA GLU A 59 4.88 11.11 10.10
C GLU A 59 4.65 9.84 9.32
N LYS A 60 5.18 8.72 9.80
CA LYS A 60 5.07 7.42 9.14
C LYS A 60 4.98 6.29 10.15
N GLY A 61 4.50 5.13 9.73
CA GLY A 61 4.40 3.96 10.58
C GLY A 61 3.34 2.99 10.10
N ASN A 62 2.78 2.20 11.03
CA ASN A 62 1.72 1.26 10.71
C ASN A 62 0.45 2.03 10.32
N THR A 63 0.03 1.87 9.07
CA THR A 63 -1.12 2.58 8.53
C THR A 63 -2.45 1.95 8.93
N GLY A 64 -2.44 0.66 9.34
CA GLY A 64 -3.66 -0.11 9.52
C GLY A 64 -4.36 -0.48 8.22
N ILE A 65 -3.76 -0.16 7.08
CA ILE A 65 -4.32 -0.45 5.76
C ILE A 65 -3.90 -1.86 5.34
N ALA A 66 -4.87 -2.68 4.95
CA ALA A 66 -4.64 -4.03 4.49
C ALA A 66 -4.93 -4.15 2.99
N PHE A 67 -4.05 -4.84 2.30
CA PHE A 67 -4.25 -5.28 0.92
C PHE A 67 -4.58 -6.78 0.93
N LEU A 68 -5.37 -7.22 -0.03
CA LEU A 68 -5.74 -8.61 -0.16
C LEU A 68 -5.05 -9.24 -1.38
N THR A 69 -4.69 -10.50 -1.24
CA THR A 69 -4.17 -11.31 -2.34
C THR A 69 -4.72 -12.73 -2.23
N LYS A 70 -4.93 -13.38 -3.36
CA LYS A 70 -5.47 -14.75 -3.38
C LYS A 70 -4.46 -15.77 -2.87
N ASP A 71 -3.16 -15.53 -3.11
CA ASP A 71 -2.07 -16.41 -2.69
C ASP A 71 -1.00 -15.58 -2.00
N LEU A 72 -1.06 -15.54 -0.68
CA LEU A 72 -0.16 -14.71 0.11
C LEU A 72 1.31 -15.12 -0.07
N GLN A 73 1.61 -16.41 -0.06
CA GLN A 73 2.99 -16.88 -0.19
C GLN A 73 3.58 -16.50 -1.54
N ALA A 74 2.83 -16.70 -2.63
CA ALA A 74 3.28 -16.35 -3.97
C ALA A 74 3.48 -14.84 -4.11
N GLU A 75 2.58 -14.04 -3.56
CA GLU A 75 2.70 -12.59 -3.62
C GLU A 75 3.89 -12.08 -2.79
N TYR A 76 4.10 -12.65 -1.62
CA TYR A 76 5.27 -12.35 -0.81
C TYR A 76 6.57 -12.59 -1.59
N GLU A 77 6.69 -13.76 -2.24
CA GLU A 77 7.87 -14.10 -3.03
C GLU A 77 8.04 -13.15 -4.21
N ARG A 78 6.95 -12.85 -4.92
CA ARG A 78 6.98 -11.94 -6.06
C ARG A 78 7.44 -10.54 -5.67
N LEU A 79 6.87 -9.99 -4.60
CA LEU A 79 7.22 -8.66 -4.12
C LEU A 79 8.64 -8.60 -3.54
N SER A 80 9.07 -9.66 -2.86
CA SER A 80 10.44 -9.74 -2.33
C SER A 80 11.48 -9.70 -3.45
N LYS A 81 11.22 -10.37 -4.56
CA LYS A 81 12.10 -10.34 -5.74
C LYS A 81 12.16 -8.95 -6.36
N LYS A 82 11.12 -8.16 -6.23
CA LYS A 82 11.10 -6.76 -6.69
C LYS A 82 11.77 -5.79 -5.72
N GLY A 83 12.26 -6.28 -4.59
CA GLY A 83 12.94 -5.47 -3.59
C GLY A 83 12.03 -4.85 -2.54
N VAL A 84 10.77 -5.30 -2.44
CA VAL A 84 9.88 -4.86 -1.37
C VAL A 84 10.34 -5.46 -0.05
N LYS A 85 10.49 -4.64 0.98
CA LYS A 85 10.96 -5.07 2.30
C LYS A 85 9.79 -5.45 3.19
N PHE A 86 9.75 -6.72 3.61
CA PHE A 86 8.74 -7.21 4.53
C PHE A 86 9.24 -7.09 5.97
N THR A 87 8.43 -6.48 6.81
CA THR A 87 8.71 -6.40 8.26
C THR A 87 8.24 -7.65 8.98
N VAL A 88 7.23 -8.33 8.42
CA VAL A 88 6.74 -9.62 8.90
C VAL A 88 6.55 -10.52 7.69
N LYS A 89 7.31 -11.62 7.65
CA LYS A 89 7.13 -12.66 6.64
C LYS A 89 5.80 -13.37 6.85
N PRO A 90 5.23 -14.02 5.81
CA PRO A 90 3.97 -14.75 5.99
C PRO A 90 4.02 -15.70 7.19
N ARG A 91 3.05 -15.53 8.11
CA ARG A 91 2.94 -16.37 9.31
C ARG A 91 1.52 -16.30 9.86
N ASP A 92 1.21 -17.22 10.76
CA ASP A 92 -0.06 -17.28 11.47
C ASP A 92 0.20 -17.24 12.98
N ASP A 93 -0.29 -16.20 13.65
CA ASP A 93 -0.14 -16.01 15.09
C ASP A 93 -1.39 -16.45 15.86
N GLY A 94 -2.25 -17.27 15.25
CA GLY A 94 -3.45 -17.82 15.89
C GLY A 94 -4.76 -17.17 15.45
N TRP A 95 -4.69 -16.08 14.65
CA TRP A 95 -5.89 -15.38 14.15
C TRP A 95 -5.99 -15.37 12.63
N GLY A 96 -5.03 -15.96 11.95
CA GLY A 96 -5.02 -16.04 10.49
C GLY A 96 -3.65 -15.73 9.90
N LEU A 97 -3.48 -16.14 8.65
CA LEU A 97 -2.26 -15.90 7.91
C LEU A 97 -2.15 -14.42 7.53
N TYR A 98 -0.98 -13.83 7.69
CA TYR A 98 -0.73 -12.44 7.33
C TYR A 98 0.75 -12.20 7.06
N SER A 99 1.05 -11.05 6.46
CA SER A 99 2.38 -10.49 6.34
C SER A 99 2.30 -8.98 6.38
N MET A 100 3.44 -8.31 6.55
CA MET A 100 3.51 -6.86 6.55
C MET A 100 4.72 -6.39 5.76
N PHE A 101 4.58 -5.29 5.04
CA PHE A 101 5.68 -4.73 4.25
C PHE A 101 5.69 -3.20 4.34
N LYS A 102 6.83 -2.63 3.96
CA LYS A 102 7.03 -1.17 3.93
C LYS A 102 6.98 -0.65 2.51
N ASP A 103 6.44 0.56 2.34
CA ASP A 103 6.63 1.30 1.09
C ASP A 103 7.98 2.04 1.11
N ILE A 104 8.22 2.86 0.08
CA ILE A 104 9.46 3.63 -0.06
C ILE A 104 9.66 4.64 1.08
N ASP A 105 8.59 5.08 1.73
CA ASP A 105 8.62 6.08 2.80
C ASP A 105 8.59 5.48 4.20
N GLY A 106 8.52 4.16 4.31
CA GLY A 106 8.47 3.45 5.59
C GLY A 106 7.08 3.29 6.16
N ASN A 107 6.02 3.58 5.39
CA ASN A 107 4.66 3.25 5.78
C ASN A 107 4.48 1.74 5.76
N VAL A 108 3.87 1.19 6.81
CA VAL A 108 3.70 -0.25 6.96
C VAL A 108 2.28 -0.65 6.59
N PHE A 109 2.16 -1.59 5.67
CA PHE A 109 0.90 -2.12 5.19
C PHE A 109 0.79 -3.61 5.54
N TRP A 110 -0.45 -4.07 5.71
CA TRP A 110 -0.76 -5.47 5.89
C TRP A 110 -1.05 -6.12 4.53
N LEU A 111 -0.65 -7.37 4.38
CA LEU A 111 -1.01 -8.18 3.21
C LEU A 111 -1.67 -9.45 3.73
N LEU A 112 -2.91 -9.68 3.34
CA LEU A 112 -3.76 -10.76 3.83
C LEU A 112 -4.26 -11.61 2.68
N PRO A 113 -4.58 -12.90 2.92
CA PRO A 113 -5.28 -13.72 1.94
C PRO A 113 -6.73 -13.26 1.81
N GLY A 114 -7.23 -13.25 0.59
CA GLY A 114 -8.63 -12.89 0.37
C GLY A 114 -9.04 -12.63 -1.07
#